data_221e4def8aeba761b312836a54dd0a97
#
_entry.id   221e4def8aeba761b312836a54dd0a97
#
_cell.length_a   1.000
_cell.length_b   1.000
_cell.length_c   1.000
_cell.angle_alpha   90.00
_cell.angle_beta   90.00
_cell.angle_gamma   90.00
#
_symmetry.space_group_name_H-M   'P 1'
#
loop_
_entity.id
_entity.type
_entity.pdbx_description
1 polymer ?
#
loop_
_entity_poly.entity_id
_entity_poly.type
_entity_poly.pdbx_seq_one_letter_code
_entity_poly.pdbx_strand_id
1 'polypeptide(L)'
;MAMKSSKPKRKLRQLKPSIYIVCEGTNTEPIYFEKIAEQPDVFEKYAITVYPSEEDQIKASKKEGESIKTDAVNLVKVAKKEINNYDEVWAVFDKDGYTKHEKAFDDADKHGIKLAFSSIAFEHWILLHYEQNRTAFPKSQNVIDYLEDKGYFTGYSKKADISIYPRLQNLTKTAIENAAWLRREMANNLADCDNKKYELNPYTTVDELVRTLLDFNPVTYGYIKETLRISDYSITVNDVQPQGGITLSVCIVNHHGKDRYLVNKLCDHFYLKDEEQNIFPLVIDNLIIIEPNSTQHIALKCENFSATRKLRLHFSPKPKEILIIALDNTTEL
;
A
#
# COMPACT_ATOMS: atom_id res chain seq x y z
N MET A 1 -21.68 -46.45 37.46
CA MET A 1 -20.61 -45.79 36.65
C MET A 1 -21.10 -44.40 36.29
N ALA A 2 -20.49 -43.35 36.88
CA ALA A 2 -20.90 -41.97 36.62
C ALA A 2 -20.11 -41.44 35.45
N MET A 3 -20.79 -41.01 34.38
CA MET A 3 -20.18 -40.34 33.24
C MET A 3 -19.61 -38.97 33.65
N LYS A 4 -18.31 -38.80 33.56
CA LYS A 4 -17.64 -37.50 33.71
C LYS A 4 -17.99 -36.62 32.50
N SER A 5 -18.83 -35.62 32.74
CA SER A 5 -19.09 -34.53 31.79
C SER A 5 -17.80 -33.75 31.54
N SER A 6 -17.24 -33.83 30.32
CA SER A 6 -16.13 -33.02 29.90
C SER A 6 -16.63 -31.60 29.62
N LYS A 7 -16.16 -30.60 30.37
CA LYS A 7 -16.41 -29.18 30.07
C LYS A 7 -15.88 -28.85 28.69
N PRO A 8 -16.64 -28.12 27.84
CA PRO A 8 -16.14 -27.71 26.54
C PRO A 8 -14.89 -26.86 26.72
N LYS A 9 -13.81 -27.17 25.97
CA LYS A 9 -12.60 -26.38 25.93
C LYS A 9 -12.97 -25.00 25.36
N ARG A 10 -12.80 -23.91 26.14
CA ARG A 10 -12.89 -22.54 25.65
C ARG A 10 -11.89 -22.39 24.49
N LYS A 11 -12.38 -22.10 23.28
CA LYS A 11 -11.53 -21.63 22.18
C LYS A 11 -10.88 -20.33 22.65
N LEU A 12 -9.55 -20.29 22.73
CA LEU A 12 -8.81 -19.03 22.88
C LEU A 12 -9.21 -18.12 21.71
N ARG A 13 -9.78 -16.95 22.03
CA ARG A 13 -10.00 -15.91 21.03
C ARG A 13 -8.61 -15.43 20.61
N GLN A 14 -8.30 -15.55 19.33
CA GLN A 14 -7.12 -14.94 18.74
C GLN A 14 -7.31 -13.41 18.83
N LEU A 15 -6.35 -12.70 19.43
CA LEU A 15 -6.38 -11.24 19.49
C LEU A 15 -6.26 -10.72 18.05
N LYS A 16 -7.07 -9.72 17.71
CA LYS A 16 -6.98 -9.03 16.42
C LYS A 16 -5.72 -8.18 16.41
N PRO A 17 -4.97 -8.11 15.29
CA PRO A 17 -3.92 -7.11 15.11
C PRO A 17 -4.48 -5.71 15.37
N SER A 18 -3.71 -4.90 16.10
CA SER A 18 -4.13 -3.56 16.54
C SER A 18 -3.40 -2.48 15.73
N ILE A 19 -4.15 -1.48 15.24
CA ILE A 19 -3.62 -0.38 14.42
C ILE A 19 -4.03 0.94 15.04
N TYR A 20 -3.04 1.83 15.26
CA TYR A 20 -3.26 3.19 15.71
C TYR A 20 -2.98 4.18 14.58
N ILE A 21 -3.93 5.04 14.27
CA ILE A 21 -3.86 6.02 13.19
C ILE A 21 -4.00 7.41 13.80
N VAL A 22 -2.96 8.24 13.67
CA VAL A 22 -3.01 9.63 14.12
C VAL A 22 -3.05 10.56 12.92
N CYS A 23 -4.06 11.45 12.85
CA CYS A 23 -4.35 12.32 11.72
C CYS A 23 -4.08 13.78 12.02
N GLU A 24 -3.66 14.55 11.01
CA GLU A 24 -3.44 16.00 11.11
C GLU A 24 -4.75 16.76 11.27
N GLY A 25 -5.73 16.42 10.46
CA GLY A 25 -7.06 17.01 10.52
C GLY A 25 -7.88 16.55 11.71
N THR A 26 -8.95 17.30 11.99
CA THR A 26 -9.97 16.89 12.97
C THR A 26 -11.23 16.36 12.32
N ASN A 27 -11.37 16.48 11.00
CA ASN A 27 -12.58 16.13 10.26
C ASN A 27 -12.30 15.15 9.13
N THR A 28 -11.70 15.59 8.04
CA THR A 28 -11.63 14.81 6.78
C THR A 28 -10.95 13.46 6.94
N GLU A 29 -9.69 13.47 7.41
CA GLU A 29 -8.87 12.29 7.51
C GLU A 29 -9.37 11.33 8.62
N PRO A 30 -9.64 11.79 9.86
CA PRO A 30 -10.16 10.90 10.89
C PRO A 30 -11.48 10.24 10.48
N ILE A 31 -12.45 11.02 10.01
CA ILE A 31 -13.76 10.49 9.58
C ILE A 31 -13.60 9.48 8.43
N TYR A 32 -12.67 9.75 7.49
CA TYR A 32 -12.40 8.84 6.39
C TYR A 32 -11.90 7.47 6.89
N PHE A 33 -10.93 7.45 7.79
CA PHE A 33 -10.37 6.20 8.33
C PHE A 33 -11.29 5.52 9.33
N GLU A 34 -12.08 6.25 10.13
CA GLU A 34 -13.13 5.69 10.98
C GLU A 34 -14.17 4.93 10.15
N LYS A 35 -14.58 5.50 9.00
CA LYS A 35 -15.55 4.83 8.11
C LYS A 35 -14.96 3.60 7.41
N ILE A 36 -13.66 3.54 7.17
CA ILE A 36 -13.00 2.31 6.74
C ILE A 36 -13.01 1.29 7.89
N ALA A 37 -12.67 1.71 9.11
CA ALA A 37 -12.62 0.83 10.28
C ALA A 37 -13.98 0.21 10.64
N GLU A 38 -15.07 0.92 10.34
CA GLU A 38 -16.46 0.46 10.52
C GLU A 38 -16.89 -0.61 9.49
N GLN A 39 -16.16 -0.81 8.37
CA GLN A 39 -16.50 -1.83 7.40
C GLN A 39 -16.47 -3.23 8.06
N PRO A 40 -17.47 -4.10 7.85
CA PRO A 40 -17.56 -5.39 8.53
C PRO A 40 -16.28 -6.23 8.42
N ASP A 41 -15.71 -6.35 7.21
CA ASP A 41 -14.52 -7.14 6.95
C ASP A 41 -13.27 -6.57 7.65
N VAL A 42 -13.17 -5.25 7.77
CA VAL A 42 -12.08 -4.54 8.46
C VAL A 42 -12.26 -4.69 9.97
N PHE A 43 -13.47 -4.42 10.47
CA PHE A 43 -13.82 -4.53 11.89
C PHE A 43 -13.62 -5.96 12.43
N GLU A 44 -13.95 -6.98 11.66
CA GLU A 44 -13.73 -8.37 12.07
C GLU A 44 -12.25 -8.72 12.18
N LYS A 45 -11.40 -8.09 11.39
CA LYS A 45 -10.01 -8.43 11.22
C LYS A 45 -9.06 -7.64 12.12
N TYR A 46 -9.30 -6.35 12.30
CA TYR A 46 -8.42 -5.42 13.00
C TYR A 46 -9.11 -4.77 14.21
N ALA A 47 -8.29 -4.38 15.21
CA ALA A 47 -8.67 -3.43 16.24
C ALA A 47 -8.05 -2.07 15.89
N ILE A 48 -8.84 -1.15 15.32
CA ILE A 48 -8.36 0.14 14.83
C ILE A 48 -8.76 1.25 15.79
N THR A 49 -7.82 2.13 16.12
CA THR A 49 -8.05 3.37 16.86
C THR A 49 -7.60 4.54 15.99
N VAL A 50 -8.50 5.50 15.75
CA VAL A 50 -8.21 6.74 15.02
C VAL A 50 -8.16 7.91 16.00
N TYR A 51 -7.13 8.77 15.88
CA TYR A 51 -6.94 9.97 16.67
C TYR A 51 -6.79 11.19 15.74
N PRO A 52 -7.39 12.36 16.04
CA PRO A 52 -8.27 12.57 17.19
C PRO A 52 -9.66 11.97 16.95
N SER A 53 -10.18 11.30 17.95
CA SER A 53 -11.58 10.87 17.98
C SER A 53 -12.50 12.06 18.33
N GLU A 54 -13.81 11.92 18.13
CA GLU A 54 -14.79 12.91 18.58
C GLU A 54 -14.68 13.19 20.09
N GLU A 55 -14.44 12.15 20.89
CA GLU A 55 -14.21 12.31 22.34
C GLU A 55 -12.96 13.13 22.65
N ASP A 56 -11.88 12.94 21.91
CA ASP A 56 -10.63 13.70 22.11
C ASP A 56 -10.82 15.18 21.78
N GLN A 57 -11.58 15.48 20.74
CA GLN A 57 -11.93 16.84 20.34
C GLN A 57 -12.81 17.50 21.42
N ILE A 58 -13.81 16.79 21.96
CA ILE A 58 -14.65 17.27 23.07
C ILE A 58 -13.82 17.52 24.34
N LYS A 59 -12.88 16.63 24.66
CA LYS A 59 -12.00 16.79 25.83
C LYS A 59 -11.07 18.01 25.65
N ALA A 60 -10.51 18.20 24.45
CA ALA A 60 -9.65 19.36 24.17
C ALA A 60 -10.42 20.68 24.23
N SER A 61 -11.66 20.74 23.71
CA SER A 61 -12.49 21.96 23.74
C SER A 61 -12.92 22.37 25.16
N LYS A 62 -12.95 21.45 26.12
CA LYS A 62 -13.29 21.72 27.54
C LYS A 62 -12.13 22.25 28.35
N LYS A 63 -10.88 22.14 27.85
CA LYS A 63 -9.69 22.66 28.52
C LYS A 63 -9.33 24.04 27.91
N GLU A 64 -9.55 25.11 28.66
CA GLU A 64 -9.18 26.45 28.22
C GLU A 64 -7.69 26.52 27.83
N GLY A 65 -7.42 26.87 26.56
CA GLY A 65 -6.06 27.10 26.06
C GLY A 65 -5.33 25.87 25.49
N GLU A 66 -5.93 24.66 25.53
CA GLU A 66 -5.37 23.48 24.85
C GLU A 66 -6.06 23.26 23.49
N SER A 67 -5.33 23.49 22.39
CA SER A 67 -5.70 22.99 21.05
C SER A 67 -4.95 21.71 20.75
N ILE A 68 -5.60 20.78 20.04
CA ILE A 68 -4.91 19.61 19.50
C ILE A 68 -3.85 20.12 18.52
N LYS A 69 -2.57 19.84 18.83
CA LYS A 69 -1.47 20.20 17.92
C LYS A 69 -1.38 19.13 16.83
N THR A 70 -1.68 19.52 15.63
CA THR A 70 -1.81 18.61 14.49
C THR A 70 -0.69 18.73 13.45
N ASP A 71 0.34 19.56 13.70
CA ASP A 71 1.49 19.61 12.80
C ASP A 71 2.27 18.27 12.77
N ALA A 72 2.88 17.95 11.64
CA ALA A 72 3.51 16.66 11.36
C ALA A 72 4.47 16.18 12.47
N VAL A 73 5.31 17.07 13.04
CA VAL A 73 6.25 16.70 14.12
C VAL A 73 5.50 16.33 15.40
N ASN A 74 4.42 17.04 15.74
CA ASN A 74 3.64 16.72 16.94
C ASN A 74 2.81 15.46 16.75
N LEU A 75 2.31 15.18 15.54
CA LEU A 75 1.63 13.91 15.21
C LEU A 75 2.56 12.71 15.40
N VAL A 76 3.78 12.80 14.89
CA VAL A 76 4.79 11.73 15.09
C VAL A 76 5.12 11.56 16.59
N LYS A 77 5.14 12.65 17.39
CA LYS A 77 5.29 12.53 18.85
C LYS A 77 4.09 11.85 19.54
N VAL A 78 2.87 12.10 19.08
CA VAL A 78 1.68 11.39 19.57
C VAL A 78 1.77 9.91 19.19
N ALA A 79 2.03 9.61 17.91
CA ALA A 79 2.23 8.27 17.40
C ALA A 79 3.29 7.48 18.20
N LYS A 80 4.42 8.13 18.51
CA LYS A 80 5.51 7.52 19.27
C LYS A 80 5.11 7.02 20.65
N LYS A 81 4.13 7.61 21.30
CA LYS A 81 3.66 7.17 22.63
C LYS A 81 2.93 5.83 22.54
N GLU A 82 2.42 5.49 21.36
CA GLU A 82 1.56 4.33 21.15
C GLU A 82 2.27 3.13 20.51
N ILE A 83 3.54 3.23 20.12
CA ILE A 83 4.29 2.16 19.43
C ILE A 83 4.42 0.85 20.24
N ASN A 84 4.32 0.92 21.57
CA ASN A 84 4.35 -0.26 22.42
C ASN A 84 2.94 -0.80 22.76
N ASN A 85 1.90 -0.07 22.39
CA ASN A 85 0.50 -0.40 22.71
C ASN A 85 -0.23 -1.01 21.51
N TYR A 86 0.28 -0.80 20.30
CA TYR A 86 -0.31 -1.27 19.06
C TYR A 86 0.69 -2.03 18.19
N ASP A 87 0.21 -2.97 17.39
CA ASP A 87 1.04 -3.73 16.46
C ASP A 87 1.54 -2.87 15.28
N GLU A 88 0.73 -1.89 14.86
CA GLU A 88 1.10 -0.91 13.84
C GLU A 88 0.66 0.49 14.25
N VAL A 89 1.51 1.48 13.97
CA VAL A 89 1.23 2.89 14.24
C VAL A 89 1.48 3.70 12.97
N TRP A 90 0.47 4.50 12.59
CA TRP A 90 0.49 5.35 11.40
C TRP A 90 0.29 6.81 11.75
N ALA A 91 1.03 7.70 11.08
CA ALA A 91 0.79 9.14 11.12
C ALA A 91 0.35 9.63 9.72
N VAL A 92 -0.80 10.33 9.69
CA VAL A 92 -1.44 10.84 8.47
C VAL A 92 -1.34 12.35 8.47
N PHE A 93 -0.64 12.94 7.50
CA PHE A 93 -0.50 14.39 7.38
C PHE A 93 -0.21 14.84 5.95
N ASP A 94 -0.40 16.14 5.72
CA ASP A 94 -0.26 16.79 4.44
C ASP A 94 1.03 17.62 4.34
N LYS A 95 1.39 18.02 3.12
CA LYS A 95 2.50 18.99 2.90
C LYS A 95 2.12 20.42 3.27
N ASP A 96 0.93 20.85 3.00
CA ASP A 96 0.24 22.15 3.15
C ASP A 96 1.03 23.25 3.91
N GLY A 97 2.11 23.77 3.30
CA GLY A 97 2.87 24.93 3.80
C GLY A 97 3.73 24.70 5.05
N TYR A 98 3.70 23.53 5.66
CA TYR A 98 4.53 23.20 6.81
C TYR A 98 5.99 22.97 6.40
N THR A 99 6.95 23.41 7.22
CA THR A 99 8.38 23.44 6.84
C THR A 99 9.27 22.43 7.55
N LYS A 100 8.72 21.64 8.49
CA LYS A 100 9.51 20.69 9.31
C LYS A 100 9.24 19.22 8.97
N HIS A 101 8.86 18.94 7.72
CA HIS A 101 8.57 17.58 7.27
C HIS A 101 9.78 16.66 7.40
N GLU A 102 10.99 17.10 7.04
CA GLU A 102 12.21 16.33 7.20
C GLU A 102 12.31 15.73 8.59
N LYS A 103 12.17 16.55 9.63
CA LYS A 103 12.20 16.07 11.01
C LYS A 103 11.09 15.06 11.32
N ALA A 104 9.90 15.24 10.78
CA ALA A 104 8.80 14.33 11.01
C ALA A 104 9.06 12.97 10.35
N PHE A 105 9.60 12.96 9.11
CA PHE A 105 9.98 11.75 8.40
C PHE A 105 11.11 10.99 9.10
N ASP A 106 12.17 11.70 9.52
CA ASP A 106 13.30 11.11 10.23
C ASP A 106 12.89 10.52 11.60
N ASP A 107 12.07 11.27 12.36
CA ASP A 107 11.56 10.79 13.64
C ASP A 107 10.64 9.59 13.48
N ALA A 108 9.83 9.53 12.42
CA ALA A 108 8.95 8.41 12.12
C ALA A 108 9.76 7.15 11.73
N ASP A 109 10.70 7.28 10.81
CA ASP A 109 11.58 6.19 10.37
C ASP A 109 12.36 5.59 11.54
N LYS A 110 12.97 6.45 12.36
CA LYS A 110 13.71 6.05 13.56
C LYS A 110 12.90 5.20 14.54
N HIS A 111 11.59 5.37 14.59
CA HIS A 111 10.73 4.71 15.56
C HIS A 111 9.80 3.66 14.93
N GLY A 112 9.95 3.37 13.64
CA GLY A 112 9.12 2.40 12.92
C GLY A 112 7.65 2.86 12.76
N ILE A 113 7.40 4.19 12.82
CA ILE A 113 6.08 4.76 12.58
C ILE A 113 5.87 4.87 11.07
N LYS A 114 4.80 4.30 10.56
CA LYS A 114 4.44 4.36 9.15
C LYS A 114 3.79 5.71 8.82
N LEU A 115 4.03 6.22 7.61
CA LEU A 115 3.51 7.52 7.17
C LEU A 115 2.53 7.36 6.02
N ALA A 116 1.33 7.92 6.18
CA ALA A 116 0.37 8.15 5.13
C ALA A 116 0.38 9.65 4.77
N PHE A 117 1.29 10.01 3.87
CA PHE A 117 1.58 11.39 3.49
C PHE A 117 0.90 11.78 2.18
N SER A 118 0.44 13.02 2.08
CA SER A 118 -0.14 13.57 0.84
C SER A 118 0.43 14.95 0.52
N SER A 119 0.77 15.19 -0.72
CA SER A 119 1.23 16.47 -1.24
C SER A 119 0.38 16.84 -2.48
N ILE A 120 -0.26 17.98 -2.48
CA ILE A 120 -0.18 19.08 -1.50
C ILE A 120 -1.09 18.84 -0.27
N ALA A 121 -2.17 18.06 -0.41
CA ALA A 121 -3.19 17.84 0.61
C ALA A 121 -3.88 16.49 0.41
N PHE A 122 -4.62 16.02 1.41
CA PHE A 122 -5.41 14.78 1.39
C PHE A 122 -6.41 14.75 0.22
N GLU A 123 -6.87 15.92 -0.23
CA GLU A 123 -7.75 16.04 -1.39
C GLU A 123 -7.12 15.52 -2.68
N HIS A 124 -5.78 15.47 -2.78
CA HIS A 124 -5.14 14.82 -3.94
C HIS A 124 -5.39 13.30 -3.93
N TRP A 125 -5.43 12.66 -2.75
CA TRP A 125 -5.87 11.27 -2.63
C TRP A 125 -7.32 11.10 -3.05
N ILE A 126 -8.22 12.03 -2.71
CA ILE A 126 -9.61 12.01 -3.17
C ILE A 126 -9.67 12.10 -4.71
N LEU A 127 -8.88 12.97 -5.32
CA LEU A 127 -8.81 13.12 -6.78
C LEU A 127 -8.40 11.84 -7.50
N LEU A 128 -7.47 11.08 -6.92
CA LEU A 128 -6.99 9.82 -7.49
C LEU A 128 -8.08 8.73 -7.55
N HIS A 129 -9.21 8.88 -6.87
CA HIS A 129 -10.35 7.98 -7.04
C HIS A 129 -11.00 8.10 -8.41
N TYR A 130 -10.85 9.24 -9.07
CA TYR A 130 -11.54 9.57 -10.32
C TYR A 130 -10.61 9.49 -11.54
N GLU A 131 -9.35 9.90 -11.40
CA GLU A 131 -8.42 9.95 -12.52
C GLU A 131 -6.95 9.81 -12.12
N GLN A 132 -6.11 9.46 -13.07
CA GLN A 132 -4.66 9.63 -12.98
C GLN A 132 -4.34 11.13 -13.10
N ASN A 133 -3.78 11.71 -12.04
CA ASN A 133 -3.48 13.13 -12.04
C ASN A 133 -2.10 13.40 -11.43
N ARG A 134 -1.25 14.13 -12.17
CA ARG A 134 0.09 14.56 -11.73
C ARG A 134 0.26 16.08 -11.68
N THR A 135 -0.84 16.80 -11.60
CA THR A 135 -0.81 18.27 -11.52
C THR A 135 -0.25 18.71 -10.18
N ALA A 136 0.79 19.53 -10.22
CA ALA A 136 1.36 20.16 -9.03
C ALA A 136 0.48 21.35 -8.61
N PHE A 137 -0.55 21.07 -7.84
CA PHE A 137 -1.41 22.14 -7.31
C PHE A 137 -0.65 22.97 -6.27
N PRO A 138 -0.71 24.31 -6.33
CA PRO A 138 0.02 25.16 -5.41
C PRO A 138 -0.56 25.19 -3.99
N LYS A 139 -1.87 24.89 -3.82
CA LYS A 139 -2.57 24.88 -2.53
C LYS A 139 -3.67 23.82 -2.52
N SER A 140 -4.05 23.37 -1.34
CA SER A 140 -5.15 22.44 -1.14
C SER A 140 -6.47 22.93 -1.77
N GLN A 141 -6.76 24.23 -1.68
CA GLN A 141 -7.98 24.83 -2.28
C GLN A 141 -8.04 24.57 -3.80
N ASN A 142 -6.91 24.61 -4.51
CA ASN A 142 -6.91 24.38 -5.95
C ASN A 142 -7.29 22.94 -6.31
N VAL A 143 -6.98 21.96 -5.44
CA VAL A 143 -7.44 20.57 -5.63
C VAL A 143 -8.96 20.49 -5.42
N ILE A 144 -9.49 21.18 -4.40
CA ILE A 144 -10.92 21.22 -4.10
C ILE A 144 -11.69 21.85 -5.27
N ASP A 145 -11.23 23.01 -5.72
CA ASP A 145 -11.82 23.70 -6.87
C ASP A 145 -11.84 22.81 -8.12
N TYR A 146 -10.73 22.08 -8.36
CA TYR A 146 -10.64 21.15 -9.48
C TYR A 146 -11.64 19.99 -9.35
N LEU A 147 -11.79 19.39 -8.16
CA LEU A 147 -12.77 18.33 -7.91
C LEU A 147 -14.20 18.80 -8.18
N GLU A 148 -14.52 20.05 -7.81
CA GLU A 148 -15.83 20.66 -8.02
C GLU A 148 -16.07 20.99 -9.51
N ASP A 149 -15.11 21.64 -10.15
CA ASP A 149 -15.17 22.02 -11.59
C ASP A 149 -15.34 20.79 -12.49
N LYS A 150 -14.72 19.66 -12.14
CA LYS A 150 -14.88 18.38 -12.85
C LYS A 150 -16.19 17.66 -12.51
N GLY A 151 -16.94 18.13 -11.53
CA GLY A 151 -18.14 17.44 -11.04
C GLY A 151 -17.83 16.11 -10.32
N TYR A 152 -16.59 15.84 -9.96
CA TYR A 152 -16.18 14.60 -9.28
C TYR A 152 -16.67 14.57 -7.84
N PHE A 153 -16.56 15.69 -7.14
CA PHE A 153 -16.98 15.79 -5.76
C PHE A 153 -17.63 17.15 -5.47
N THR A 154 -18.92 17.27 -5.80
CA THR A 154 -19.69 18.52 -5.58
C THR A 154 -20.02 18.72 -4.11
N GLY A 155 -19.90 19.97 -3.65
CA GLY A 155 -20.25 20.39 -2.29
C GLY A 155 -19.26 19.89 -1.23
N TYR A 156 -18.03 19.55 -1.62
CA TYR A 156 -16.98 19.22 -0.68
C TYR A 156 -16.56 20.44 0.13
N SER A 157 -16.41 20.26 1.42
CA SER A 157 -15.87 21.27 2.33
C SER A 157 -15.07 20.61 3.44
N LYS A 158 -13.82 21.05 3.66
CA LYS A 158 -12.97 20.62 4.78
C LYS A 158 -13.59 20.83 6.16
N LYS A 159 -14.54 21.78 6.26
CA LYS A 159 -15.20 22.14 7.52
C LYS A 159 -16.51 21.39 7.73
N ALA A 160 -17.01 20.72 6.70
CA ALA A 160 -18.24 19.96 6.81
C ALA A 160 -17.93 18.60 7.46
N ASP A 161 -18.73 18.22 8.41
CA ASP A 161 -18.72 16.90 9.06
C ASP A 161 -19.35 15.86 8.10
N ILE A 162 -18.74 15.75 6.91
CA ILE A 162 -19.23 14.91 5.82
C ILE A 162 -18.32 13.68 5.71
N SER A 163 -18.90 12.52 5.95
CA SER A 163 -18.24 11.26 5.66
C SER A 163 -18.06 11.09 4.14
N ILE A 164 -16.82 11.21 3.66
CA ILE A 164 -16.48 11.11 2.23
C ILE A 164 -16.29 9.66 1.76
N TYR A 165 -15.85 8.77 2.66
CA TYR A 165 -15.52 7.39 2.29
C TYR A 165 -16.69 6.63 1.64
N PRO A 166 -17.96 6.68 2.14
CA PRO A 166 -19.05 5.98 1.48
C PRO A 166 -19.30 6.37 0.01
N ARG A 167 -18.91 7.59 -0.38
CA ARG A 167 -18.97 8.04 -1.79
C ARG A 167 -17.81 7.52 -2.62
N LEU A 168 -16.67 7.23 -1.99
CA LEU A 168 -15.42 6.83 -2.64
C LEU A 168 -15.18 5.32 -2.60
N GLN A 169 -15.84 4.57 -1.71
CA GLN A 169 -15.53 3.16 -1.45
C GLN A 169 -15.47 2.27 -2.70
N ASN A 170 -16.39 2.48 -3.66
CA ASN A 170 -16.42 1.70 -4.90
C ASN A 170 -15.29 2.09 -5.89
N LEU A 171 -14.64 3.23 -5.68
CA LEU A 171 -13.54 3.75 -6.48
C LEU A 171 -12.17 3.56 -5.80
N THR A 172 -12.14 3.02 -4.58
CA THR A 172 -10.91 2.90 -3.78
C THR A 172 -9.84 2.06 -4.51
N LYS A 173 -10.24 1.00 -5.22
CA LYS A 173 -9.30 0.22 -6.04
C LYS A 173 -8.63 1.10 -7.09
N THR A 174 -9.41 1.89 -7.83
CA THR A 174 -8.89 2.84 -8.83
C THR A 174 -7.92 3.84 -8.19
N ALA A 175 -8.26 4.39 -7.02
CA ALA A 175 -7.39 5.31 -6.31
C ALA A 175 -6.02 4.68 -5.93
N ILE A 176 -6.02 3.44 -5.46
CA ILE A 176 -4.81 2.70 -5.13
C ILE A 176 -3.93 2.49 -6.38
N GLU A 177 -4.54 2.11 -7.51
CA GLU A 177 -3.84 1.93 -8.78
C GLU A 177 -3.27 3.25 -9.30
N ASN A 178 -4.05 4.34 -9.21
CA ASN A 178 -3.63 5.68 -9.62
C ASN A 178 -2.54 6.25 -8.70
N ALA A 179 -2.55 5.98 -7.40
CA ALA A 179 -1.47 6.37 -6.49
C ALA A 179 -0.16 5.63 -6.81
N ALA A 180 -0.24 4.34 -7.12
CA ALA A 180 0.91 3.57 -7.58
C ALA A 180 1.45 4.08 -8.92
N TRP A 181 0.57 4.43 -9.86
CA TRP A 181 0.95 5.09 -11.12
C TRP A 181 1.64 6.43 -10.84
N LEU A 182 1.06 7.30 -10.00
CA LEU A 182 1.65 8.59 -9.66
C LEU A 182 3.07 8.45 -9.11
N ARG A 183 3.32 7.49 -8.21
CA ARG A 183 4.66 7.26 -7.68
C ARG A 183 5.65 6.82 -8.76
N ARG A 184 5.22 6.03 -9.76
CA ARG A 184 6.08 5.68 -10.91
C ARG A 184 6.42 6.91 -11.75
N GLU A 185 5.41 7.74 -12.06
CA GLU A 185 5.62 8.99 -12.80
C GLU A 185 6.56 9.96 -12.07
N MET A 186 6.53 9.96 -10.74
CA MET A 186 7.36 10.83 -9.90
C MET A 186 8.72 10.21 -9.51
N ALA A 187 9.05 9.01 -9.98
CA ALA A 187 10.25 8.29 -9.55
C ALA A 187 11.56 9.05 -9.83
N ASN A 188 11.70 9.68 -11.03
CA ASN A 188 12.88 10.49 -11.36
C ASN A 188 12.96 11.73 -10.46
N ASN A 189 11.85 12.43 -10.27
CA ASN A 189 11.80 13.60 -9.39
C ASN A 189 12.16 13.22 -7.93
N LEU A 190 11.77 12.03 -7.47
CA LEU A 190 12.12 11.53 -6.15
C LEU A 190 13.63 11.27 -6.04
N ALA A 191 14.25 10.69 -7.07
CA ALA A 191 15.70 10.49 -7.12
C ALA A 191 16.45 11.83 -7.14
N ASP A 192 15.97 12.82 -7.89
CA ASP A 192 16.57 14.16 -8.00
C ASP A 192 16.54 14.95 -6.66
N CYS A 193 15.63 14.62 -5.75
CA CYS A 193 15.54 15.24 -4.43
C CYS A 193 16.00 14.32 -3.27
N ASP A 194 17.00 13.45 -3.52
CA ASP A 194 17.59 12.56 -2.50
C ASP A 194 16.57 11.65 -1.80
N ASN A 195 15.54 11.20 -2.51
CA ASN A 195 14.43 10.40 -1.99
C ASN A 195 13.57 11.10 -0.91
N LYS A 196 13.61 12.43 -0.85
CA LYS A 196 12.81 13.23 0.09
C LYS A 196 11.38 13.37 -0.40
N LYS A 197 10.51 12.41 -0.06
CA LYS A 197 9.10 12.37 -0.49
C LYS A 197 8.34 13.67 -0.19
N TYR A 198 8.68 14.35 0.90
CA TYR A 198 8.05 15.61 1.30
C TYR A 198 8.42 16.81 0.40
N GLU A 199 9.45 16.70 -0.45
CA GLU A 199 9.77 17.73 -1.45
C GLU A 199 8.88 17.64 -2.70
N LEU A 200 8.29 16.48 -2.97
CA LEU A 200 7.47 16.26 -4.15
C LEU A 200 6.09 16.94 -4.07
N ASN A 201 5.58 17.31 -5.23
CA ASN A 201 4.20 17.74 -5.45
C ASN A 201 3.83 17.50 -6.94
N PRO A 202 2.85 16.63 -7.22
CA PRO A 202 2.08 15.82 -6.26
C PRO A 202 2.83 14.57 -5.76
N TYR A 203 2.42 14.04 -4.62
CA TYR A 203 2.85 12.74 -4.13
C TYR A 203 1.88 12.21 -3.06
N THR A 204 1.67 10.90 -2.97
CA THR A 204 0.90 10.31 -1.86
C THR A 204 1.35 8.91 -1.52
N THR A 205 1.23 8.55 -0.23
CA THR A 205 1.35 7.21 0.33
C THR A 205 0.11 6.82 1.16
N VAL A 206 -0.98 7.58 1.04
CA VAL A 206 -2.26 7.28 1.74
C VAL A 206 -2.79 5.92 1.34
N ASP A 207 -2.60 5.51 0.07
CA ASP A 207 -2.99 4.19 -0.40
C ASP A 207 -2.30 3.05 0.37
N GLU A 208 -1.11 3.23 0.90
CA GLU A 208 -0.39 2.20 1.67
C GLU A 208 -1.15 1.86 2.96
N LEU A 209 -1.67 2.87 3.68
CA LEU A 209 -2.54 2.67 4.83
C LEU A 209 -3.88 2.06 4.42
N VAL A 210 -4.55 2.62 3.39
CA VAL A 210 -5.84 2.12 2.90
C VAL A 210 -5.74 0.65 2.46
N ARG A 211 -4.68 0.27 1.76
CA ARG A 211 -4.40 -1.12 1.39
C ARG A 211 -4.23 -2.03 2.60
N THR A 212 -3.55 -1.55 3.64
CA THR A 212 -3.37 -2.29 4.88
C THR A 212 -4.73 -2.57 5.54
N LEU A 213 -5.56 -1.54 5.67
CA LEU A 213 -6.86 -1.64 6.33
C LEU A 213 -7.84 -2.54 5.56
N LEU A 214 -7.92 -2.38 4.24
CA LEU A 214 -8.81 -3.15 3.38
C LEU A 214 -8.26 -4.53 3.00
N ASP A 215 -7.03 -4.87 3.45
CA ASP A 215 -6.33 -6.08 3.01
C ASP A 215 -6.21 -6.16 1.48
N PHE A 216 -6.13 -5.00 0.85
CA PHE A 216 -6.09 -4.87 -0.59
C PHE A 216 -4.66 -4.96 -1.08
N ASN A 217 -4.36 -6.02 -1.80
CA ASN A 217 -3.07 -6.19 -2.46
C ASN A 217 -3.23 -5.79 -3.92
N PRO A 218 -2.67 -4.65 -4.34
CA PRO A 218 -2.64 -4.32 -5.75
C PRO A 218 -1.83 -5.39 -6.47
N VAL A 219 -2.45 -5.96 -7.46
CA VAL A 219 -1.73 -6.78 -8.42
C VAL A 219 -0.95 -5.80 -9.29
N THR A 220 0.37 -5.86 -9.25
CA THR A 220 1.21 -5.11 -10.17
C THR A 220 1.25 -5.84 -11.50
N TYR A 221 0.75 -5.22 -12.56
CA TYR A 221 0.77 -5.76 -13.90
C TYR A 221 1.92 -5.18 -14.73
N GLY A 222 2.48 -5.98 -15.61
CA GLY A 222 3.46 -5.53 -16.59
C GLY A 222 3.70 -6.54 -17.69
N TYR A 223 4.70 -6.26 -18.52
CA TYR A 223 5.02 -7.00 -19.74
C TYR A 223 6.46 -7.50 -19.74
N ILE A 224 6.79 -8.38 -20.69
CA ILE A 224 8.16 -8.82 -20.94
C ILE A 224 9.06 -7.61 -21.19
N LYS A 225 10.28 -7.65 -20.64
CA LYS A 225 11.31 -6.59 -20.67
C LYS A 225 10.98 -5.36 -19.83
N GLU A 226 9.84 -5.28 -19.18
CA GLU A 226 9.54 -4.27 -18.20
C GLU A 226 10.08 -4.69 -16.83
N THR A 227 10.75 -3.76 -16.14
CA THR A 227 11.21 -3.99 -14.75
C THR A 227 10.11 -3.54 -13.79
N LEU A 228 9.52 -4.48 -13.09
CA LEU A 228 8.45 -4.23 -12.14
C LEU A 228 8.97 -4.40 -10.72
N ARG A 229 8.55 -3.50 -9.84
CA ARG A 229 8.91 -3.55 -8.42
C ARG A 229 7.73 -4.02 -7.57
N ILE A 230 8.02 -4.93 -6.66
CA ILE A 230 7.08 -5.39 -5.64
C ILE A 230 7.83 -5.54 -4.32
N SER A 231 7.41 -4.80 -3.27
CA SER A 231 8.11 -4.79 -1.99
C SER A 231 9.61 -4.48 -2.17
N ASP A 232 10.45 -5.36 -1.66
CA ASP A 232 11.91 -5.27 -1.70
C ASP A 232 12.53 -5.92 -2.95
N TYR A 233 11.73 -6.27 -3.94
CA TYR A 233 12.20 -6.97 -5.14
C TYR A 233 11.85 -6.23 -6.41
N SER A 234 12.75 -6.28 -7.41
CA SER A 234 12.42 -5.93 -8.79
C SER A 234 12.55 -7.17 -9.67
N ILE A 235 11.59 -7.38 -10.56
CA ILE A 235 11.53 -8.52 -11.47
C ILE A 235 11.46 -8.02 -12.90
N THR A 236 12.27 -8.61 -13.77
CA THR A 236 12.21 -8.42 -15.22
C THR A 236 12.21 -9.78 -15.90
N VAL A 237 11.21 -10.08 -16.71
CA VAL A 237 11.26 -11.21 -17.63
C VAL A 237 11.96 -10.74 -18.91
N ASN A 238 13.16 -11.24 -19.14
CA ASN A 238 13.98 -10.84 -20.28
C ASN A 238 13.60 -11.57 -21.57
N ASP A 239 13.25 -12.87 -21.45
CA ASP A 239 12.97 -13.73 -22.59
C ASP A 239 12.07 -14.90 -22.20
N VAL A 240 11.32 -15.41 -23.19
CA VAL A 240 10.43 -16.56 -23.07
C VAL A 240 10.73 -17.53 -24.24
N GLN A 241 11.20 -18.73 -23.91
CA GLN A 241 11.58 -19.75 -24.88
C GLN A 241 10.63 -20.95 -24.84
N PRO A 242 9.82 -21.17 -25.89
CA PRO A 242 8.88 -22.28 -25.99
C PRO A 242 9.53 -23.54 -26.59
N GLN A 243 10.50 -24.16 -25.92
CA GLN A 243 11.14 -25.37 -26.40
C GLN A 243 10.98 -26.52 -25.42
N GLY A 244 10.14 -27.52 -25.75
CA GLY A 244 9.92 -28.68 -24.89
C GLY A 244 9.20 -28.36 -23.57
N GLY A 245 8.45 -27.27 -23.57
CA GLY A 245 7.87 -26.59 -22.40
C GLY A 245 8.09 -25.09 -22.51
N ILE A 246 8.09 -24.37 -21.39
CA ILE A 246 8.41 -22.94 -21.33
C ILE A 246 9.61 -22.71 -20.44
N THR A 247 10.60 -21.98 -20.94
CA THR A 247 11.71 -21.46 -20.13
C THR A 247 11.65 -19.95 -20.12
N LEU A 248 11.61 -19.36 -18.93
CA LEU A 248 11.63 -17.91 -18.70
C LEU A 248 13.02 -17.49 -18.21
N SER A 249 13.63 -16.53 -18.90
CA SER A 249 14.83 -15.84 -18.38
C SER A 249 14.39 -14.66 -17.52
N VAL A 250 14.62 -14.73 -16.21
CA VAL A 250 14.17 -13.73 -15.25
C VAL A 250 15.35 -13.10 -14.53
N CYS A 251 15.36 -11.78 -14.48
CA CYS A 251 16.26 -10.99 -13.63
C CYS A 251 15.52 -10.61 -12.35
N ILE A 252 16.12 -10.90 -11.20
CA ILE A 252 15.58 -10.54 -9.89
C ILE A 252 16.60 -9.66 -9.19
N VAL A 253 16.17 -8.51 -8.69
CA VAL A 253 16.96 -7.62 -7.84
C VAL A 253 16.39 -7.67 -6.43
N ASN A 254 17.21 -8.01 -5.46
CA ASN A 254 16.85 -7.91 -4.04
C ASN A 254 17.35 -6.56 -3.51
N HIS A 255 16.42 -5.67 -3.17
CA HIS A 255 16.69 -4.35 -2.59
C HIS A 255 16.71 -4.38 -1.07
N HIS A 256 16.45 -5.52 -0.43
CA HIS A 256 16.49 -5.64 1.02
C HIS A 256 17.93 -5.42 1.53
N GLY A 257 18.10 -4.62 2.57
CA GLY A 257 19.42 -4.25 3.08
C GLY A 257 20.14 -5.37 3.86
N LYS A 258 19.40 -6.38 4.34
CA LYS A 258 19.93 -7.42 5.24
C LYS A 258 19.50 -8.84 4.89
N ASP A 259 18.29 -9.02 4.36
CA ASP A 259 17.72 -10.35 4.19
C ASP A 259 18.02 -10.94 2.81
N ARG A 260 18.39 -12.22 2.83
CA ARG A 260 18.56 -13.04 1.63
C ARG A 260 17.21 -13.51 1.12
N TYR A 261 17.08 -13.63 -0.19
CA TYR A 261 15.93 -14.26 -0.81
C TYR A 261 16.28 -15.62 -1.39
N LEU A 262 15.53 -16.65 -0.99
CA LEU A 262 15.76 -18.01 -1.41
C LEU A 262 14.76 -18.39 -2.51
N VAL A 263 15.26 -18.83 -3.66
CA VAL A 263 14.46 -19.44 -4.71
C VAL A 263 14.71 -20.95 -4.67
N ASN A 264 13.72 -21.68 -4.15
CA ASN A 264 13.79 -23.14 -4.00
C ASN A 264 13.57 -23.85 -5.34
N LYS A 265 13.95 -25.13 -5.41
CA LYS A 265 13.79 -25.98 -6.59
C LYS A 265 12.33 -26.05 -7.09
N LEU A 266 11.37 -26.11 -6.18
CA LEU A 266 9.97 -25.78 -6.43
C LEU A 266 9.82 -24.30 -6.17
N CYS A 267 9.55 -23.55 -7.22
CA CYS A 267 9.48 -22.09 -7.13
C CYS A 267 8.15 -21.67 -6.49
N ASP A 268 7.98 -21.89 -5.19
CA ASP A 268 6.73 -21.64 -4.45
C ASP A 268 6.19 -20.21 -4.62
N HIS A 269 7.07 -19.27 -4.94
CA HIS A 269 6.73 -17.86 -5.17
C HIS A 269 6.47 -17.51 -6.64
N PHE A 270 6.77 -18.45 -7.59
CA PHE A 270 6.59 -18.26 -9.02
C PHE A 270 5.70 -19.36 -9.60
N TYR A 271 4.71 -18.95 -10.35
CA TYR A 271 3.86 -19.90 -11.09
C TYR A 271 3.30 -19.23 -12.34
N LEU A 272 2.96 -20.03 -13.34
CA LEU A 272 2.23 -19.56 -14.52
C LEU A 272 0.74 -19.77 -14.31
N LYS A 273 -0.06 -18.88 -14.89
CA LYS A 273 -1.50 -19.05 -15.07
C LYS A 273 -1.90 -18.80 -16.51
N ASP A 274 -2.86 -19.57 -17.01
CA ASP A 274 -3.53 -19.32 -18.28
C ASP A 274 -4.83 -18.50 -18.10
N GLU A 275 -5.53 -18.24 -19.20
CA GLU A 275 -6.81 -17.52 -19.22
C GLU A 275 -7.92 -18.28 -18.47
N GLU A 276 -7.86 -19.59 -18.38
CA GLU A 276 -8.80 -20.43 -17.64
C GLU A 276 -8.45 -20.56 -16.13
N GLN A 277 -7.46 -19.80 -15.66
CA GLN A 277 -6.95 -19.82 -14.28
C GLN A 277 -6.25 -21.12 -13.87
N ASN A 278 -5.87 -21.99 -14.81
CA ASN A 278 -5.06 -23.16 -14.51
C ASN A 278 -3.66 -22.72 -14.06
N ILE A 279 -3.15 -23.36 -13.00
CA ILE A 279 -1.84 -23.04 -12.42
C ILE A 279 -0.82 -24.08 -12.91
N PHE A 280 0.30 -23.57 -13.43
CA PHE A 280 1.45 -24.37 -13.84
C PHE A 280 2.64 -24.02 -12.98
N PRO A 281 3.15 -24.98 -12.17
CA PRO A 281 4.30 -24.73 -11.31
C PRO A 281 5.56 -24.52 -12.14
N LEU A 282 6.44 -23.67 -11.63
CA LEU A 282 7.76 -23.42 -12.19
C LEU A 282 8.83 -24.12 -11.35
N VAL A 283 9.87 -24.58 -12.01
CA VAL A 283 11.01 -25.24 -11.37
C VAL A 283 12.33 -24.57 -11.78
N ILE A 284 13.33 -24.68 -10.93
CA ILE A 284 14.72 -24.32 -11.22
C ILE A 284 15.63 -25.54 -11.00
N ASP A 285 16.75 -25.55 -11.68
CA ASP A 285 17.69 -26.69 -11.60
C ASP A 285 18.36 -26.78 -10.22
N ASN A 286 18.67 -25.64 -9.59
CA ASN A 286 19.37 -25.57 -8.31
C ASN A 286 18.77 -24.50 -7.40
N LEU A 287 18.94 -24.67 -6.09
CA LEU A 287 18.67 -23.63 -5.11
C LEU A 287 19.48 -22.38 -5.43
N ILE A 288 18.82 -21.23 -5.51
CA ILE A 288 19.46 -19.93 -5.76
C ILE A 288 19.24 -19.04 -4.53
N ILE A 289 20.32 -18.42 -4.08
CA ILE A 289 20.31 -17.42 -3.00
C ILE A 289 20.58 -16.06 -3.62
N ILE A 290 19.66 -15.13 -3.43
CA ILE A 290 19.81 -13.75 -3.88
C ILE A 290 20.20 -12.92 -2.66
N GLU A 291 21.47 -12.51 -2.61
CA GLU A 291 22.02 -11.73 -1.50
C GLU A 291 21.38 -10.33 -1.39
N PRO A 292 21.44 -9.68 -0.22
CA PRO A 292 21.00 -8.31 -0.06
C PRO A 292 21.63 -7.35 -1.07
N ASN A 293 20.85 -6.41 -1.61
CA ASN A 293 21.29 -5.42 -2.59
C ASN A 293 22.01 -6.02 -3.81
N SER A 294 21.60 -7.21 -4.24
CA SER A 294 22.21 -7.91 -5.37
C SER A 294 21.20 -8.22 -6.48
N THR A 295 21.75 -8.51 -7.64
CA THR A 295 20.98 -8.91 -8.85
C THR A 295 21.34 -10.33 -9.22
N GLN A 296 20.33 -11.14 -9.56
CA GLN A 296 20.51 -12.50 -10.01
C GLN A 296 19.67 -12.79 -11.25
N HIS A 297 20.26 -13.51 -12.20
CA HIS A 297 19.56 -14.03 -13.38
C HIS A 297 19.25 -15.51 -13.18
N ILE A 298 17.99 -15.88 -13.36
CA ILE A 298 17.51 -17.25 -13.17
C ILE A 298 16.73 -17.73 -14.40
N ALA A 299 16.77 -19.04 -14.63
CA ALA A 299 15.92 -19.70 -15.62
C ALA A 299 14.80 -20.46 -14.89
N LEU A 300 13.56 -20.07 -15.10
CA LEU A 300 12.37 -20.73 -14.58
C LEU A 300 11.79 -21.63 -15.67
N LYS A 301 11.55 -22.89 -15.37
CA LYS A 301 11.10 -23.91 -16.33
C LYS A 301 9.71 -24.45 -15.98
N CYS A 302 8.88 -24.62 -17.00
CA CYS A 302 7.61 -25.36 -16.93
C CYS A 302 7.63 -26.50 -17.96
N GLU A 303 7.64 -27.75 -17.51
CA GLU A 303 7.90 -28.91 -18.36
C GLU A 303 6.67 -29.45 -19.13
N ASN A 304 5.46 -29.16 -18.67
CA ASN A 304 4.23 -29.78 -19.19
C ASN A 304 3.26 -28.75 -19.78
N PHE A 305 3.73 -27.97 -20.76
CA PHE A 305 2.91 -26.92 -21.34
C PHE A 305 2.78 -27.00 -22.86
N SER A 306 1.54 -26.82 -23.36
CA SER A 306 1.24 -26.70 -24.81
C SER A 306 1.13 -25.24 -25.22
N ALA A 307 1.89 -24.81 -26.21
CA ALA A 307 2.22 -23.42 -26.58
C ALA A 307 1.07 -22.54 -27.14
N THR A 308 -0.20 -22.88 -26.94
CA THR A 308 -1.34 -22.20 -27.59
C THR A 308 -2.14 -21.26 -26.69
N ARG A 309 -1.70 -21.00 -25.45
CA ARG A 309 -2.46 -20.23 -24.47
C ARG A 309 -1.72 -18.96 -24.08
N LYS A 310 -2.46 -17.88 -23.84
CA LYS A 310 -1.91 -16.67 -23.21
C LYS A 310 -1.52 -17.00 -21.77
N LEU A 311 -0.29 -16.74 -21.43
CA LEU A 311 0.27 -17.02 -20.12
C LEU A 311 0.64 -15.76 -19.37
N ARG A 312 0.51 -15.84 -18.05
CA ARG A 312 0.94 -14.81 -17.13
C ARG A 312 1.86 -15.42 -16.09
N LEU A 313 3.03 -14.84 -15.90
CA LEU A 313 3.90 -15.15 -14.77
C LEU A 313 3.38 -14.44 -13.53
N HIS A 314 3.11 -15.20 -12.49
CA HIS A 314 2.79 -14.67 -11.17
C HIS A 314 4.00 -14.79 -10.26
N PHE A 315 4.35 -13.71 -9.58
CA PHE A 315 5.37 -13.67 -8.54
C PHE A 315 4.77 -13.14 -7.24
N SER A 316 4.92 -13.91 -6.15
CA SER A 316 4.36 -13.57 -4.85
C SER A 316 5.44 -13.76 -3.77
N PRO A 317 6.31 -12.74 -3.52
CA PRO A 317 7.43 -12.86 -2.57
C PRO A 317 6.97 -12.95 -1.12
N LYS A 318 5.78 -12.42 -0.82
CA LYS A 318 5.15 -12.49 0.49
C LYS A 318 3.67 -12.81 0.34
N PRO A 319 3.02 -13.39 1.35
CA PRO A 319 1.57 -13.58 1.32
C PRO A 319 0.88 -12.27 0.94
N LYS A 320 -0.05 -12.34 -0.04
CA LYS A 320 -0.88 -11.22 -0.50
C LYS A 320 -0.19 -10.18 -1.40
N GLU A 321 1.08 -10.25 -1.65
CA GLU A 321 1.77 -9.43 -2.64
C GLU A 321 1.89 -10.21 -3.94
N ILE A 322 1.26 -9.73 -5.01
CA ILE A 322 1.26 -10.43 -6.31
C ILE A 322 1.69 -9.47 -7.42
N LEU A 323 2.68 -9.90 -8.19
CA LEU A 323 3.11 -9.27 -9.42
C LEU A 323 2.75 -10.22 -10.58
N ILE A 324 2.16 -9.68 -11.63
CA ILE A 324 1.75 -10.45 -12.81
C ILE A 324 2.42 -9.85 -14.04
N ILE A 325 3.10 -10.69 -14.81
CA ILE A 325 3.74 -10.30 -16.07
C ILE A 325 3.06 -11.08 -17.20
N ALA A 326 2.47 -10.36 -18.15
CA ALA A 326 1.97 -10.97 -19.38
C ALA A 326 3.16 -11.42 -20.23
N LEU A 327 3.12 -12.69 -20.69
CA LEU A 327 4.19 -13.30 -21.45
C LEU A 327 3.95 -13.22 -22.97
N ASP A 328 2.85 -12.66 -23.39
CA ASP A 328 2.54 -12.31 -24.76
C ASP A 328 2.71 -10.78 -24.94
N ASN A 329 3.21 -10.39 -26.09
CA ASN A 329 3.40 -8.95 -26.43
C ASN A 329 2.07 -8.25 -26.77
N THR A 330 0.93 -8.78 -26.39
CA THR A 330 -0.38 -8.19 -26.70
C THR A 330 -0.78 -7.21 -25.60
N THR A 331 -1.01 -5.97 -26.00
CA THR A 331 -1.44 -4.82 -25.14
C THR A 331 -2.88 -4.89 -24.64
N GLU A 332 -3.55 -6.04 -24.72
CA GLU A 332 -4.91 -6.21 -24.21
C GLU A 332 -4.87 -6.81 -22.80
N LEU A 333 -5.03 -5.93 -21.82
CA LEU A 333 -5.36 -6.27 -20.44
C LEU A 333 -6.88 -6.29 -20.26
#